data_e306551aa8e014d6689fbaf7b54a410e
#
_entry.id   e306551aa8e014d6689fbaf7b54a410e
#
_cell.length_a   1.000
_cell.length_b   1.000
_cell.length_c   1.000
_cell.angle_alpha   90.00
_cell.angle_beta   90.00
_cell.angle_gamma   90.00
#
_symmetry.space_group_name_H-M   'P 1'
#
loop_
_entity.id
_entity.type
_entity.pdbx_description
1 polymer ?
#
loop_
_entity_poly.entity_id
_entity_poly.type
_entity_poly.pdbx_seq_one_letter_code
_entity_poly.pdbx_strand_id
1 'polypeptide(L)'
;MQKRHDFIEEGQQAYQEWRDNLLANPESRTIYEEEAAKKELWLQLVEARQKAGLTQAELARRLGVSQAQVARMEKRGYDAYTLNSLRRYVQALGEGFTLDIAVSWNRPMKASSHMAINHR
;
A
#
# COMPACT_ATOMS: atom_id res chain seq x y z
N MET A 1 12.67 -11.48 20.58
CA MET A 1 12.06 -10.28 20.48
C MET A 1 12.93 -9.20 20.04
N GLN A 2 14.00 -8.96 20.71
CA GLN A 2 14.93 -7.92 20.33
C GLN A 2 15.42 -8.07 18.91
N LYS A 3 15.83 -9.26 18.53
CA LYS A 3 16.27 -9.51 17.22
C LYS A 3 15.24 -9.23 16.17
N ARG A 4 14.01 -9.58 16.43
CA ARG A 4 12.94 -9.36 15.49
C ARG A 4 12.67 -7.87 15.31
N HIS A 5 12.75 -7.13 16.40
CA HIS A 5 12.53 -5.69 16.34
C HIS A 5 13.63 -5.02 15.51
N ASP A 6 14.87 -5.42 15.73
CA ASP A 6 15.99 -4.86 14.97
C ASP A 6 15.86 -5.16 13.49
N PHE A 7 15.41 -6.37 13.16
CA PHE A 7 15.25 -6.76 11.77
C PHE A 7 14.18 -5.90 11.09
N ILE A 8 13.10 -5.60 11.78
CA ILE A 8 12.05 -4.76 11.23
C ILE A 8 12.56 -3.35 11.01
N GLU A 9 13.32 -2.82 11.93
CA GLU A 9 13.86 -1.48 11.80
C GLU A 9 14.84 -1.38 10.64
N GLU A 10 15.69 -2.38 10.49
CA GLU A 10 16.63 -2.39 9.39
C GLU A 10 15.90 -2.44 8.06
N GLY A 11 14.85 -3.25 7.99
CA GLY A 11 14.06 -3.33 6.78
C GLY A 11 13.40 -2.03 6.45
N GLN A 12 12.92 -1.32 7.46
CA GLN A 12 12.31 -0.03 7.24
C GLN A 12 13.31 1.00 6.73
N GLN A 13 14.51 1.01 7.29
CA GLN A 13 15.51 1.94 6.85
C GLN A 13 15.94 1.68 5.43
N ALA A 14 16.13 0.41 5.08
CA ALA A 14 16.52 0.04 3.74
C ALA A 14 15.45 0.45 2.73
N TYR A 15 14.17 0.23 3.10
CA TYR A 15 13.09 0.61 2.23
C TYR A 15 13.02 2.13 2.05
N GLN A 16 13.24 2.87 3.13
CA GLN A 16 13.18 4.31 3.09
C GLN A 16 14.28 4.88 2.19
N GLU A 17 15.50 4.35 2.34
CA GLU A 17 16.60 4.81 1.53
C GLU A 17 16.38 4.51 0.05
N TRP A 18 15.90 3.31 -0.23
CA TRP A 18 15.60 2.92 -1.59
C TRP A 18 14.56 3.85 -2.20
N ARG A 19 13.52 4.13 -1.45
CA ARG A 19 12.44 4.98 -1.91
C ARG A 19 12.92 6.41 -2.14
N ASP A 20 13.72 6.92 -1.20
CA ASP A 20 14.22 8.28 -1.31
C ASP A 20 15.12 8.45 -2.53
N ASN A 21 15.96 7.46 -2.78
CA ASN A 21 16.81 7.48 -3.95
C ASN A 21 16.00 7.48 -5.25
N LEU A 22 14.97 6.64 -5.29
CA LEU A 22 14.12 6.59 -6.47
C LEU A 22 13.41 7.89 -6.71
N LEU A 23 12.88 8.48 -5.66
CA LEU A 23 12.06 9.68 -5.81
C LEU A 23 12.88 10.92 -6.05
N ALA A 24 14.19 10.84 -5.85
CA ALA A 24 15.06 11.97 -6.15
C ALA A 24 15.21 12.16 -7.65
N ASN A 25 14.98 11.12 -8.43
CA ASN A 25 15.09 11.17 -9.88
C ASN A 25 13.69 11.17 -10.49
N PRO A 26 13.31 12.17 -11.29
CA PRO A 26 11.95 12.23 -11.82
C PRO A 26 11.55 11.01 -12.62
N GLU A 27 12.45 10.44 -13.39
CA GLU A 27 12.14 9.24 -14.15
C GLU A 27 11.89 8.06 -13.25
N SER A 28 12.76 7.87 -12.28
CA SER A 28 12.62 6.77 -11.34
C SER A 28 11.35 6.94 -10.53
N ARG A 29 11.01 8.17 -10.22
CA ARG A 29 9.81 8.46 -9.47
C ARG A 29 8.57 8.01 -10.23
N THR A 30 8.52 8.30 -11.52
CA THR A 30 7.40 7.91 -12.35
C THR A 30 7.28 6.39 -12.38
N ILE A 31 8.40 5.71 -12.57
CA ILE A 31 8.41 4.26 -12.60
C ILE A 31 7.94 3.68 -11.28
N TYR A 32 8.42 4.24 -10.18
CA TYR A 32 8.01 3.77 -8.87
C TYR A 32 6.51 3.92 -8.67
N GLU A 33 5.96 5.05 -9.06
CA GLU A 33 4.54 5.31 -8.88
C GLU A 33 3.70 4.36 -9.74
N GLU A 34 4.17 4.08 -10.94
CA GLU A 34 3.47 3.14 -11.80
C GLU A 34 3.48 1.74 -11.22
N GLU A 35 4.63 1.32 -10.70
CA GLU A 35 4.72 -0.01 -10.12
C GLU A 35 3.87 -0.12 -8.86
N ALA A 36 3.86 0.92 -8.05
CA ALA A 36 3.04 0.90 -6.84
C ALA A 36 1.57 0.78 -7.19
N ALA A 37 1.15 1.46 -8.26
CA ALA A 37 -0.25 1.41 -8.67
C ALA A 37 -0.65 0.03 -9.18
N LYS A 38 0.32 -0.77 -9.60
CA LYS A 38 0.02 -2.11 -10.11
C LYS A 38 -0.01 -3.17 -9.04
N LYS A 39 0.46 -2.86 -7.84
CA LYS A 39 0.48 -3.85 -6.78
C LYS A 39 -0.91 -4.12 -6.28
N GLU A 40 -1.16 -5.37 -5.95
CA GLU A 40 -2.43 -5.74 -5.36
C GLU A 40 -2.59 -5.09 -3.99
N LEU A 41 -3.81 -4.82 -3.61
CA LEU A 41 -4.07 -4.11 -2.37
C LEU A 41 -3.54 -4.83 -1.14
N TRP A 42 -3.73 -6.16 -1.08
CA TRP A 42 -3.26 -6.90 0.09
C TRP A 42 -1.75 -6.70 0.29
N LEU A 43 -1.00 -6.64 -0.81
CA LEU A 43 0.44 -6.47 -0.73
C LEU A 43 0.80 -5.06 -0.29
N GLN A 44 0.05 -4.07 -0.77
CA GLN A 44 0.27 -2.70 -0.33
C GLN A 44 0.06 -2.56 1.17
N LEU A 45 -0.93 -3.26 1.71
CA LEU A 45 -1.17 -3.22 3.14
C LEU A 45 -0.05 -3.87 3.92
N VAL A 46 0.43 -5.02 3.44
CA VAL A 46 1.54 -5.70 4.10
C VAL A 46 2.76 -4.80 4.14
N GLU A 47 3.08 -4.18 3.02
CA GLU A 47 4.27 -3.34 2.94
C GLU A 47 4.13 -2.12 3.83
N ALA A 48 2.95 -1.53 3.88
CA ALA A 48 2.74 -0.37 4.73
C ALA A 48 2.89 -0.73 6.20
N ARG A 49 2.35 -1.89 6.59
CA ARG A 49 2.49 -2.33 7.97
C ARG A 49 3.96 -2.56 8.32
N GLN A 50 4.69 -3.20 7.42
CA GLN A 50 6.10 -3.46 7.65
C GLN A 50 6.90 -2.16 7.73
N LYS A 51 6.55 -1.22 6.88
CA LYS A 51 7.21 0.07 6.92
C LYS A 51 6.91 0.80 8.23
N ALA A 52 5.75 0.58 8.78
CA ALA A 52 5.40 1.18 10.07
C ALA A 52 6.09 0.45 11.23
N GLY A 53 6.75 -0.66 10.96
CA GLY A 53 7.46 -1.40 12.01
C GLY A 53 6.55 -2.22 12.90
N LEU A 54 5.36 -2.56 12.41
CA LEU A 54 4.39 -3.26 13.23
C LEU A 54 4.24 -4.71 12.79
N THR A 55 4.08 -5.59 13.79
CA THR A 55 3.70 -6.97 13.48
C THR A 55 2.20 -7.02 13.28
N GLN A 56 1.72 -8.15 12.74
CA GLN A 56 0.28 -8.33 12.59
C GLN A 56 -0.42 -8.26 13.95
N ALA A 57 0.20 -8.83 14.97
CA ALA A 57 -0.39 -8.81 16.30
C ALA A 57 -0.48 -7.38 16.86
N GLU A 58 0.55 -6.59 16.63
CA GLU A 58 0.55 -5.22 17.10
C GLU A 58 -0.50 -4.39 16.38
N LEU A 59 -0.62 -4.57 15.09
CA LEU A 59 -1.62 -3.86 14.33
C LEU A 59 -3.02 -4.29 14.75
N ALA A 60 -3.20 -5.59 14.97
CA ALA A 60 -4.49 -6.10 15.42
C ALA A 60 -4.92 -5.46 16.73
N ARG A 61 -3.98 -5.28 17.65
CA ARG A 61 -4.29 -4.63 18.91
C ARG A 61 -4.73 -3.19 18.70
N ARG A 62 -4.07 -2.49 17.81
CA ARG A 62 -4.45 -1.10 17.53
C ARG A 62 -5.81 -1.01 16.88
N LEU A 63 -6.13 -2.01 16.06
CA LEU A 63 -7.42 -2.04 15.38
C LEU A 63 -8.54 -2.57 16.25
N GLY A 64 -8.20 -3.26 17.32
CA GLY A 64 -9.21 -3.88 18.16
C GLY A 64 -9.81 -5.13 17.53
N VAL A 65 -9.02 -5.82 16.72
CA VAL A 65 -9.47 -7.06 16.07
C VAL A 65 -8.46 -8.16 16.35
N SER A 66 -8.77 -9.37 15.94
CA SER A 66 -7.84 -10.48 16.14
C SER A 66 -6.70 -10.44 15.15
N GLN A 67 -5.59 -11.06 15.51
CA GLN A 67 -4.48 -11.19 14.58
C GLN A 67 -4.92 -11.96 13.34
N ALA A 68 -5.78 -12.96 13.52
CA ALA A 68 -6.27 -13.73 12.38
C ALA A 68 -7.00 -12.83 11.38
N GLN A 69 -7.71 -11.82 11.88
CA GLN A 69 -8.41 -10.90 10.99
C GLN A 69 -7.41 -10.09 10.17
N VAL A 70 -6.34 -9.60 10.81
CA VAL A 70 -5.31 -8.87 10.07
C VAL A 70 -4.66 -9.80 9.05
N ALA A 71 -4.37 -11.03 9.45
CA ALA A 71 -3.75 -11.99 8.54
C ALA A 71 -4.63 -12.24 7.32
N ARG A 72 -5.94 -12.28 7.51
CA ARG A 72 -6.85 -12.48 6.37
C ARG A 72 -6.84 -11.28 5.43
N MET A 73 -6.81 -10.08 5.98
CA MET A 73 -6.80 -8.88 5.14
C MET A 73 -5.53 -8.78 4.31
N GLU A 74 -4.46 -9.40 4.80
CA GLU A 74 -3.17 -9.33 4.13
C GLU A 74 -2.90 -10.56 3.26
N LYS A 75 -3.93 -11.27 2.89
CA LYS A 75 -3.79 -12.46 2.11
C LYS A 75 -4.20 -12.24 0.68
N ARG A 76 -3.45 -12.82 -0.22
CA ARG A 76 -3.82 -12.74 -1.63
C ARG A 76 -5.23 -13.29 -1.81
N GLY A 77 -6.04 -12.58 -2.55
CA GLY A 77 -7.41 -13.02 -2.81
C GLY A 77 -8.44 -12.51 -1.83
N TYR A 78 -8.02 -11.84 -0.76
CA TYR A 78 -8.99 -11.27 0.15
C TYR A 78 -9.77 -10.20 -0.59
N ASP A 79 -11.08 -10.24 -0.49
CA ASP A 79 -11.92 -9.30 -1.24
C ASP A 79 -13.03 -8.66 -0.41
N ALA A 80 -12.94 -8.77 0.91
CA ALA A 80 -13.98 -8.23 1.78
C ALA A 80 -13.61 -6.87 2.36
N TYR A 81 -12.73 -6.15 1.70
CA TYR A 81 -12.38 -4.80 2.16
C TYR A 81 -13.58 -3.88 2.06
N THR A 82 -13.70 -3.00 3.03
CA THR A 82 -14.62 -1.87 2.94
C THR A 82 -13.78 -0.62 3.06
N LEU A 83 -14.32 0.49 2.61
CA LEU A 83 -13.60 1.75 2.75
C LEU A 83 -13.32 2.02 4.23
N ASN A 84 -14.28 1.71 5.08
CA ASN A 84 -14.08 1.92 6.51
C ASN A 84 -12.95 1.04 7.06
N SER A 85 -12.90 -0.22 6.66
CA SER A 85 -11.85 -1.10 7.15
C SER A 85 -10.49 -0.65 6.66
N LEU A 86 -10.41 -0.15 5.44
CA LEU A 86 -9.14 0.37 4.92
C LEU A 86 -8.71 1.63 5.66
N ARG A 87 -9.65 2.53 5.92
CA ARG A 87 -9.33 3.74 6.67
C ARG A 87 -8.81 3.41 8.05
N ARG A 88 -9.47 2.48 8.72
CA ARG A 88 -9.04 2.10 10.06
C ARG A 88 -7.67 1.45 10.05
N TYR A 89 -7.43 0.61 9.05
CA TYR A 89 -6.14 -0.05 8.92
C TYR A 89 -5.03 1.01 8.79
N VAL A 90 -5.21 1.95 7.86
CA VAL A 90 -4.19 2.95 7.59
C VAL A 90 -4.00 3.88 8.80
N GLN A 91 -5.09 4.25 9.45
CA GLN A 91 -4.98 5.10 10.63
C GLN A 91 -4.19 4.42 11.74
N ALA A 92 -4.35 3.12 11.87
CA ALA A 92 -3.65 2.38 12.92
C ALA A 92 -2.15 2.29 12.65
N LEU A 93 -1.72 2.52 11.43
CA LEU A 93 -0.30 2.50 11.11
C LEU A 93 0.43 3.71 11.68
N GLY A 94 -0.28 4.79 11.89
CA GLY A 94 0.33 5.98 12.47
C GLY A 94 0.49 7.10 11.49
N GLU A 95 1.16 8.15 11.93
CA GLU A 95 1.37 9.31 11.09
C GLU A 95 2.25 8.97 9.90
N GLY A 96 2.03 9.65 8.82
CA GLY A 96 2.84 9.44 7.63
C GLY A 96 2.25 8.47 6.64
N PHE A 97 1.13 7.85 7.01
CA PHE A 97 0.47 6.91 6.10
C PHE A 97 -0.88 7.47 5.71
N THR A 98 -1.18 7.39 4.43
CA THR A 98 -2.45 7.88 3.91
C THR A 98 -3.07 6.82 3.02
N LEU A 99 -4.39 6.88 2.91
CA LEU A 99 -5.12 6.02 2.02
C LEU A 99 -5.59 6.87 0.85
N ASP A 100 -5.09 6.54 -0.34
CA ASP A 100 -5.49 7.24 -1.55
C ASP A 100 -6.21 6.28 -2.47
N ILE A 101 -7.39 6.65 -2.91
CA ILE A 101 -8.18 5.81 -3.78
C ILE A 101 -8.47 6.58 -5.05
N ALA A 102 -8.20 5.95 -6.17
CA ALA A 102 -8.45 6.57 -7.45
C ALA A 102 -9.31 5.65 -8.29
N VAL A 103 -10.24 6.24 -8.99
CA VAL A 103 -11.06 5.51 -9.94
C VAL A 103 -10.72 6.05 -11.31
N SER A 104 -10.29 5.16 -12.19
CA SER A 104 -9.85 5.56 -13.51
C SER A 104 -10.64 4.87 -14.57
N TRP A 105 -10.80 5.54 -15.66
CA TRP A 105 -11.42 4.94 -16.82
C TRP A 105 -10.35 4.81 -17.89
N ASN A 106 -9.99 3.57 -18.18
CA ASN A 106 -8.94 3.35 -19.17
C ASN A 106 -9.55 3.12 -20.51
N ARG A 107 -9.53 4.17 -21.36
CA ARG A 107 -10.02 4.02 -22.65
C ARG A 107 -9.06 3.25 -23.47
N PRO A 108 -9.49 2.44 -24.39
CA PRO A 108 -8.60 1.74 -25.30
C PRO A 108 -7.82 2.75 -26.09
N MET A 109 -6.56 2.56 -26.16
CA MET A 109 -5.73 3.48 -26.85
C MET A 109 -6.15 3.76 -28.23
N LYS A 110 -6.47 2.77 -28.96
CA LYS A 110 -6.81 2.99 -30.23
C LYS A 110 -7.99 3.72 -30.39
N ALA A 111 -8.84 3.48 -29.68
CA ALA A 111 -9.94 4.20 -29.82
C ALA A 111 -9.63 5.54 -29.73
N SER A 112 -8.78 5.76 -29.11
CA SER A 112 -8.59 6.96 -28.86
C SER A 112 -8.38 7.68 -29.83
N SER A 113 -8.03 7.35 -30.20
CA SER A 113 -7.71 8.07 -30.89
C SER A 113 -8.67 8.81 -31.24
N HIS A 114 -9.40 8.79 -31.39
CA HIS A 114 -10.15 9.68 -31.68
C HIS A 114 -11.34 9.66 -31.39
N MET A 115 -11.73 9.02 -31.35
CA MET A 115 -12.92 8.99 -31.14
C MET A 115 -13.27 9.14 -30.02
N ALA A 116 -12.73 8.74 -29.55
CA ALA A 116 -13.03 8.77 -28.33
C ALA A 116 -13.27 9.94 -27.86
N ILE A 117 -12.98 10.60 -28.32
CA ILE A 117 -13.12 11.64 -27.79
C ILE A 117 -14.28 12.06 -27.64
N ASN A 118 -15.00 11.62 -28.09
CA ASN A 118 -16.08 12.11 -27.90
C ASN A 118 -16.81 11.62 -27.04
N HIS A 119 -16.81 11.10 -26.60
CA HIS A 119 -17.50 10.81 -25.80
C HIS A 119 -17.64 11.09 -24.77
N ARG A 120 -17.70 11.47 -24.60
CA ARG A 120 -17.89 11.81 -23.70
C ARG A 120 -18.33 11.94 -23.37
#